data_60debc7e09ed416d3b5c4db8d057b642
#
_entry.id   60debc7e09ed416d3b5c4db8d057b642
#
_cell.length_a   1.000
_cell.length_b   1.000
_cell.length_c   1.000
_cell.angle_alpha   90.00
_cell.angle_beta   90.00
_cell.angle_gamma   90.00
#
_symmetry.space_group_name_H-M   'P 1'
#
loop_
_entity.id
_entity.type
_entity.pdbx_description
1 polymer ?
#
loop_
_entity_poly.entity_id
_entity_poly.type
_entity_poly.pdbx_seq_one_letter_code
_entity_poly.pdbx_strand_id
1 'polypeptide(L)'
;MFLFYFSITLAIFSSALYHFTAKSTPSNVNFTVSLLVTYAVAFVVVLLTFIFFPIKNGLAFELKQLNWASIGLAIAVVGIEFGFLLTYRAGWHLGIAAVLTNVVASLILVPVAIFFFKEKISWVNILGILVCLAGLVMLNWKR
;
A
#
# COMPACT_ATOMS: atom_id res chain seq x y z
N MET A 1 -3.97 13.81 -18.98
CA MET A 1 -3.55 14.49 -17.74
C MET A 1 -4.48 14.24 -16.54
N PHE A 2 -5.81 14.32 -16.68
CA PHE A 2 -6.75 14.11 -15.58
C PHE A 2 -6.56 12.76 -14.86
N LEU A 3 -6.52 11.64 -15.60
CA LEU A 3 -6.35 10.29 -15.03
C LEU A 3 -5.04 10.15 -14.25
N PHE A 4 -3.96 10.78 -14.72
CA PHE A 4 -2.64 10.74 -14.05
C PHE A 4 -2.67 11.38 -12.66
N TYR A 5 -3.26 12.57 -12.53
CA TYR A 5 -3.37 13.22 -11.22
C TYR A 5 -4.45 12.60 -10.35
N PHE A 6 -5.56 12.16 -10.94
CA PHE A 6 -6.64 11.50 -10.22
C PHE A 6 -6.17 10.19 -9.56
N SER A 7 -5.42 9.35 -10.29
CA SER A 7 -4.94 8.07 -9.76
C SER A 7 -4.02 8.23 -8.55
N ILE A 8 -3.05 9.15 -8.62
CA ILE A 8 -2.14 9.39 -7.49
C ILE A 8 -2.86 10.02 -6.29
N THR A 9 -3.79 10.94 -6.55
CA THR A 9 -4.59 11.57 -5.50
C THR A 9 -5.45 10.53 -4.78
N LEU A 10 -6.13 9.65 -5.53
CA LEU A 10 -6.91 8.55 -4.98
C LEU A 10 -6.03 7.65 -4.09
N ALA A 11 -4.84 7.27 -4.56
CA ALA A 11 -3.91 6.45 -3.80
C ALA A 11 -3.48 7.12 -2.48
N ILE A 12 -3.18 8.43 -2.51
CA ILE A 12 -2.79 9.19 -1.32
C ILE A 12 -3.92 9.22 -0.29
N PHE A 13 -5.14 9.57 -0.69
CA PHE A 13 -6.28 9.61 0.24
C PHE A 13 -6.64 8.23 0.78
N SER A 14 -6.61 7.19 -0.07
CA SER A 14 -6.85 5.81 0.36
C SER A 14 -5.79 5.35 1.35
N SER A 15 -4.51 5.69 1.14
CA SER A 15 -3.43 5.38 2.07
C SER A 15 -3.60 6.10 3.41
N ALA A 16 -3.97 7.38 3.39
CA ALA A 16 -4.22 8.14 4.61
C ALA A 16 -5.40 7.55 5.42
N LEU A 17 -6.50 7.22 4.73
CA LEU A 17 -7.66 6.58 5.34
C LEU A 17 -7.29 5.20 5.91
N TYR A 18 -6.52 4.41 5.16
CA TYR A 18 -6.02 3.11 5.60
C TYR A 18 -5.26 3.21 6.94
N HIS A 19 -4.26 4.09 7.02
CA HIS A 19 -3.47 4.25 8.25
C HIS A 19 -4.32 4.74 9.42
N PHE A 20 -5.26 5.66 9.18
CA PHE A 20 -6.18 6.16 10.20
C PHE A 20 -7.08 5.04 10.73
N THR A 21 -7.71 4.26 9.85
CA THR A 21 -8.60 3.16 10.24
C THR A 21 -7.85 2.01 10.89
N ALA A 22 -6.67 1.65 10.38
CA ALA A 22 -5.82 0.62 10.98
C ALA A 22 -5.40 0.99 12.42
N LYS A 23 -5.05 2.27 12.66
CA LYS A 23 -4.74 2.77 14.01
C LYS A 23 -5.96 2.80 14.92
N SER A 24 -7.16 3.02 14.37
CA SER A 24 -8.42 3.08 15.11
C SER A 24 -8.99 1.68 15.42
N THR A 25 -8.42 0.62 14.87
CA THR A 25 -8.86 -0.76 15.13
C THR A 25 -8.62 -1.11 16.61
N PRO A 26 -9.66 -1.54 17.37
CA PRO A 26 -9.53 -1.83 18.78
C PRO A 26 -8.48 -2.92 19.06
N SER A 27 -7.67 -2.71 20.10
CA SER A 27 -6.58 -3.63 20.45
C SER A 27 -7.05 -4.99 20.99
N ASN A 28 -8.26 -5.08 21.51
CA ASN A 28 -8.87 -6.29 22.03
C ASN A 28 -9.49 -7.20 20.96
N VAL A 29 -9.64 -6.73 19.72
CA VAL A 29 -10.19 -7.55 18.63
C VAL A 29 -9.10 -8.51 18.11
N ASN A 30 -9.48 -9.74 17.84
CA ASN A 30 -8.58 -10.70 17.21
C ASN A 30 -8.18 -10.22 15.79
N PHE A 31 -6.89 -10.26 15.47
CA PHE A 31 -6.36 -9.82 14.16
C PHE A 31 -7.04 -10.52 12.99
N THR A 32 -7.19 -11.84 13.08
CA THR A 32 -7.78 -12.65 12.01
C THR A 32 -9.23 -12.27 11.77
N VAL A 33 -9.99 -12.02 12.83
CA VAL A 33 -11.39 -11.59 12.71
C VAL A 33 -11.49 -10.21 12.07
N SER A 34 -10.62 -9.28 12.48
CA SER A 34 -10.55 -7.95 11.86
C SER A 34 -10.27 -8.04 10.37
N LEU A 35 -9.27 -8.84 9.97
CA LEU A 35 -8.91 -9.04 8.57
C LEU A 35 -10.01 -9.74 7.76
N LEU A 36 -10.68 -10.74 8.34
CA LEU A 36 -11.81 -11.39 7.68
C LEU A 36 -12.93 -10.40 7.34
N VAL A 37 -13.28 -9.53 8.29
CA VAL A 37 -14.29 -8.49 8.05
C VAL A 37 -13.82 -7.49 6.99
N THR A 38 -12.56 -7.04 7.08
CA THR A 38 -11.96 -6.14 6.09
C THR A 38 -12.05 -6.72 4.69
N TYR A 39 -11.64 -7.97 4.50
CA TYR A 39 -11.67 -8.61 3.18
C TYR A 39 -13.09 -8.96 2.70
N ALA A 40 -14.01 -9.29 3.60
CA ALA A 40 -15.41 -9.47 3.23
C ALA A 40 -16.02 -8.18 2.68
N VAL A 41 -15.78 -7.05 3.36
CA VAL A 41 -16.22 -5.73 2.90
C VAL A 41 -15.51 -5.34 1.59
N ALA A 42 -14.19 -5.52 1.52
CA ALA A 42 -13.41 -5.23 0.30
C ALA A 42 -13.91 -6.04 -0.90
N PHE A 43 -14.23 -7.31 -0.71
CA PHE A 43 -14.81 -8.17 -1.75
C PHE A 43 -16.13 -7.60 -2.27
N VAL A 44 -17.04 -7.18 -1.40
CA VAL A 44 -18.31 -6.55 -1.80
C VAL A 44 -18.05 -5.25 -2.56
N VAL A 45 -17.14 -4.40 -2.07
CA VAL A 45 -16.78 -3.16 -2.76
C VAL A 45 -16.20 -3.44 -4.15
N VAL A 46 -15.34 -4.44 -4.29
CA VAL A 46 -14.81 -4.84 -5.61
C VAL A 46 -15.91 -5.34 -6.54
N LEU A 47 -16.87 -6.12 -6.04
CA LEU A 47 -18.02 -6.54 -6.86
C LEU A 47 -18.83 -5.34 -7.36
N LEU A 48 -19.01 -4.32 -6.53
CA LEU A 48 -19.72 -3.10 -6.94
C LEU A 48 -18.96 -2.33 -8.04
N THR A 49 -17.64 -2.48 -8.14
CA THR A 49 -16.90 -1.85 -9.25
C THR A 49 -17.26 -2.39 -10.62
N PHE A 50 -17.84 -3.59 -10.73
CA PHE A 50 -18.30 -4.11 -12.01
C PHE A 50 -19.44 -3.28 -12.63
N ILE A 51 -20.15 -2.49 -11.84
CA ILE A 51 -21.15 -1.53 -12.34
C ILE A 51 -20.47 -0.47 -13.23
N PHE A 52 -19.25 -0.05 -12.84
CA PHE A 52 -18.51 0.99 -13.56
C PHE A 52 -17.53 0.40 -14.59
N PHE A 53 -17.04 -0.82 -14.34
CA PHE A 53 -16.05 -1.53 -15.16
C PHE A 53 -16.58 -2.92 -15.54
N PRO A 54 -17.56 -3.00 -16.47
CA PRO A 54 -18.18 -4.27 -16.84
C PRO A 54 -17.20 -5.21 -17.54
N ILE A 55 -17.32 -6.51 -17.28
CA ILE A 55 -16.53 -7.55 -17.92
C ILE A 55 -16.97 -7.67 -19.38
N LYS A 56 -16.10 -7.35 -20.33
CA LYS A 56 -16.42 -7.34 -21.77
C LYS A 56 -16.31 -8.71 -22.41
N ASN A 57 -15.33 -9.51 -22.03
CA ASN A 57 -14.98 -10.79 -22.70
C ASN A 57 -15.41 -12.04 -21.92
N GLY A 58 -16.17 -11.84 -20.84
CA GLY A 58 -16.58 -12.92 -19.95
C GLY A 58 -15.53 -13.27 -18.88
N LEU A 59 -16.02 -13.66 -17.70
CA LEU A 59 -15.18 -13.92 -16.52
C LEU A 59 -14.13 -15.01 -16.76
N ALA A 60 -14.48 -16.07 -17.46
CA ALA A 60 -13.56 -17.18 -17.73
C ALA A 60 -12.37 -16.78 -18.61
N PHE A 61 -12.57 -15.84 -19.53
CA PHE A 61 -11.50 -15.28 -20.36
C PHE A 61 -10.56 -14.42 -19.51
N GLU A 62 -11.11 -13.50 -18.73
CA GLU A 62 -10.31 -12.60 -17.87
C GLU A 62 -9.49 -13.38 -16.83
N LEU A 63 -10.08 -14.42 -16.22
CA LEU A 63 -9.36 -15.27 -15.27
C LEU A 63 -8.15 -15.99 -15.90
N LYS A 64 -8.22 -16.38 -17.17
CA LYS A 64 -7.08 -17.00 -17.88
C LYS A 64 -5.94 -16.02 -18.18
N GLN A 65 -6.19 -14.72 -18.18
CA GLN A 65 -5.16 -13.68 -18.35
C GLN A 65 -4.40 -13.37 -17.07
N LEU A 66 -4.91 -13.82 -15.91
CA LEU A 66 -4.23 -13.61 -14.64
C LEU A 66 -2.93 -14.41 -14.58
N ASN A 67 -1.95 -13.85 -13.91
CA ASN A 67 -0.65 -14.46 -13.71
C ASN A 67 -0.30 -14.50 -12.20
N TRP A 68 0.89 -14.98 -11.89
CA TRP A 68 1.40 -15.08 -10.52
C TRP A 68 1.34 -13.77 -9.73
N ALA A 69 1.39 -12.62 -10.41
CA ALA A 69 1.39 -11.30 -9.75
C ALA A 69 0.10 -11.04 -8.97
N SER A 70 -1.05 -11.55 -9.45
CA SER A 70 -2.32 -11.41 -8.72
C SER A 70 -2.30 -12.14 -7.37
N ILE A 71 -1.66 -13.32 -7.32
CA ILE A 71 -1.48 -14.08 -6.07
C ILE A 71 -0.46 -13.37 -5.18
N GLY A 72 0.65 -12.93 -5.75
CA GLY A 72 1.67 -12.17 -5.03
C GLY A 72 1.11 -10.88 -4.40
N LEU A 73 0.28 -10.15 -5.14
CA LEU A 73 -0.40 -8.95 -4.63
C LEU A 73 -1.33 -9.28 -3.46
N ALA A 74 -2.11 -10.36 -3.53
CA ALA A 74 -2.98 -10.77 -2.43
C ALA A 74 -2.18 -11.07 -1.16
N ILE A 75 -1.08 -11.83 -1.27
CA ILE A 75 -0.19 -12.13 -0.14
C ILE A 75 0.44 -10.84 0.42
N ALA A 76 0.89 -9.94 -0.45
CA ALA A 76 1.49 -8.67 -0.04
C ALA A 76 0.49 -7.79 0.72
N VAL A 77 -0.76 -7.70 0.25
CA VAL A 77 -1.81 -6.92 0.92
C VAL A 77 -2.10 -7.47 2.31
N VAL A 78 -2.27 -8.80 2.44
CA VAL A 78 -2.43 -9.45 3.76
C VAL A 78 -1.24 -9.14 4.67
N GLY A 79 -0.02 -9.23 4.15
CA GLY A 79 1.20 -8.91 4.90
C GLY A 79 1.25 -7.45 5.38
N ILE A 80 0.87 -6.50 4.51
CA ILE A 80 0.83 -5.07 4.84
C ILE A 80 -0.21 -4.82 5.96
N GLU A 81 -1.41 -5.33 5.83
CA GLU A 81 -2.48 -5.10 6.81
C GLU A 81 -2.16 -5.71 8.15
N PHE A 82 -1.71 -6.97 8.17
CA PHE A 82 -1.28 -7.63 9.39
C PHE A 82 -0.10 -6.89 10.05
N GLY A 83 0.88 -6.48 9.26
CA GLY A 83 2.04 -5.72 9.70
C GLY A 83 1.66 -4.38 10.34
N PHE A 84 0.77 -3.60 9.72
CA PHE A 84 0.33 -2.32 10.30
C PHE A 84 -0.56 -2.48 11.53
N LEU A 85 -1.43 -3.48 11.58
CA LEU A 85 -2.19 -3.77 12.80
C LEU A 85 -1.26 -4.08 13.99
N LEU A 86 -0.22 -4.89 13.76
CA LEU A 86 0.82 -5.15 14.76
C LEU A 86 1.60 -3.90 15.14
N THR A 87 2.03 -3.11 14.16
CA THR A 87 2.78 -1.88 14.35
C THR A 87 2.03 -0.91 15.25
N TYR A 88 0.75 -0.68 14.98
CA TYR A 88 -0.04 0.26 15.79
C TYR A 88 -0.38 -0.28 17.18
N ARG A 89 -0.57 -1.58 17.33
CA ARG A 89 -0.72 -2.22 18.65
C ARG A 89 0.56 -2.18 19.48
N ALA A 90 1.71 -2.25 18.83
CA ALA A 90 3.02 -2.09 19.48
C ALA A 90 3.30 -0.64 19.93
N GLY A 91 2.36 0.29 19.67
CA GLY A 91 2.44 1.67 20.15
C GLY A 91 3.12 2.66 19.19
N TRP A 92 3.39 2.28 17.94
CA TRP A 92 3.97 3.21 16.98
C TRP A 92 3.07 4.41 16.71
N HIS A 93 3.68 5.58 16.59
CA HIS A 93 2.96 6.79 16.18
C HIS A 93 2.57 6.69 14.72
N LEU A 94 1.33 7.05 14.41
CA LEU A 94 0.72 6.93 13.08
C LEU A 94 1.58 7.59 12.00
N GLY A 95 1.93 8.86 12.15
CA GLY A 95 2.70 9.58 11.14
C GLY A 95 4.12 9.03 10.95
N ILE A 96 4.79 8.62 12.04
CA ILE A 96 6.15 8.08 11.96
C ILE A 96 6.15 6.71 11.28
N ALA A 97 5.23 5.82 11.64
CA ALA A 97 5.13 4.50 11.03
C ALA A 97 4.85 4.59 9.53
N ALA A 98 3.90 5.43 9.12
CA ALA A 98 3.56 5.64 7.71
C ALA A 98 4.75 6.20 6.89
N VAL A 99 5.44 7.22 7.40
CA VAL A 99 6.61 7.81 6.72
C VAL A 99 7.76 6.80 6.64
N LEU A 100 8.08 6.14 7.76
CA LEU A 100 9.16 5.16 7.82
C LEU A 100 8.97 4.04 6.80
N THR A 101 7.80 3.42 6.78
CA THR A 101 7.52 2.31 5.87
C THR A 101 7.54 2.74 4.42
N ASN A 102 6.98 3.91 4.06
CA ASN A 102 6.99 4.41 2.69
C ASN A 102 8.40 4.74 2.20
N VAL A 103 9.23 5.39 3.03
CA VAL A 103 10.61 5.72 2.65
C VAL A 103 11.46 4.47 2.51
N VAL A 104 11.38 3.53 3.47
CA VAL A 104 12.15 2.28 3.39
C VAL A 104 11.68 1.41 2.22
N ALA A 105 10.37 1.31 1.98
CA ALA A 105 9.86 0.61 0.81
C ALA A 105 10.36 1.23 -0.51
N SER A 106 10.39 2.56 -0.61
CA SER A 106 10.93 3.25 -1.78
C SER A 106 12.41 2.92 -2.01
N LEU A 107 13.22 2.82 -0.96
CA LEU A 107 14.63 2.42 -1.07
C LEU A 107 14.81 1.01 -1.64
N ILE A 108 13.91 0.09 -1.27
CA ILE A 108 13.91 -1.28 -1.81
C ILE A 108 13.43 -1.28 -3.26
N LEU A 109 12.44 -0.44 -3.59
CA LEU A 109 11.86 -0.38 -4.93
C LEU A 109 12.76 0.31 -5.96
N VAL A 110 13.61 1.25 -5.56
CA VAL A 110 14.53 1.94 -6.50
C VAL A 110 15.46 0.98 -7.25
N PRO A 111 16.21 0.08 -6.59
CA PRO A 111 16.97 -0.94 -7.31
C PRO A 111 16.10 -1.84 -8.19
N VAL A 112 14.92 -2.23 -7.71
CA VAL A 112 13.97 -3.05 -8.49
C VAL A 112 13.53 -2.32 -9.75
N ALA A 113 13.18 -1.04 -9.65
CA ALA A 113 12.79 -0.21 -10.80
C ALA A 113 13.91 -0.13 -11.85
N ILE A 114 15.16 0.04 -11.41
CA ILE A 114 16.32 0.12 -12.31
C ILE A 114 16.60 -1.24 -12.98
N PHE A 115 16.72 -2.32 -12.20
CA PHE A 115 17.20 -3.60 -12.70
C PHE A 115 16.11 -4.42 -13.42
N PHE A 116 14.87 -4.42 -12.92
CA PHE A 116 13.77 -5.22 -13.48
C PHE A 116 12.93 -4.45 -14.49
N PHE A 117 12.63 -3.17 -14.21
CA PHE A 117 11.78 -2.35 -15.08
C PHE A 117 12.56 -1.43 -16.00
N LYS A 118 13.92 -1.38 -15.86
CA LYS A 118 14.83 -0.53 -16.68
C LYS A 118 14.43 0.95 -16.67
N GLU A 119 13.86 1.40 -15.54
CA GLU A 119 13.48 2.79 -15.36
C GLU A 119 14.71 3.69 -15.24
N LYS A 120 14.64 4.86 -15.86
CA LYS A 120 15.70 5.87 -15.76
C LYS A 120 15.44 6.77 -14.56
N ILE A 121 16.29 6.69 -13.56
CA ILE A 121 16.21 7.54 -12.37
C ILE A 121 17.18 8.70 -12.54
N SER A 122 16.69 9.94 -12.40
CA SER A 122 17.51 11.14 -12.50
C SER A 122 18.30 11.37 -11.23
N TRP A 123 19.41 12.10 -11.33
CA TRP A 123 20.18 12.53 -10.16
C TRP A 123 19.35 13.33 -9.16
N VAL A 124 18.38 14.11 -9.64
CA VAL A 124 17.45 14.85 -8.78
C VAL A 124 16.59 13.91 -7.93
N ASN A 125 16.14 12.78 -8.50
CA ASN A 125 15.38 11.78 -7.76
C ASN A 125 16.24 11.12 -6.68
N ILE A 126 17.51 10.81 -6.97
CA ILE A 126 18.45 10.24 -5.99
C ILE A 126 18.67 11.23 -4.84
N LEU A 127 18.91 12.50 -5.14
CA LEU A 127 19.03 13.54 -4.11
C LEU A 127 17.75 13.67 -3.28
N GLY A 128 16.56 13.62 -3.89
CA GLY A 128 15.30 13.62 -3.19
C GLY A 128 15.15 12.46 -2.20
N ILE A 129 15.56 11.25 -2.59
CA ILE A 129 15.55 10.07 -1.73
C ILE A 129 16.52 10.26 -0.53
N LEU A 130 17.71 10.80 -0.77
CA LEU A 130 18.68 11.09 0.30
C LEU A 130 18.14 12.12 1.31
N VAL A 131 17.45 13.15 0.84
CA VAL A 131 16.80 14.14 1.72
C VAL A 131 15.68 13.50 2.54
N CYS A 132 14.85 12.63 1.92
CA CYS A 132 13.83 11.87 2.65
C CYS A 132 14.44 10.98 3.75
N LEU A 133 15.57 10.34 3.47
CA LEU A 133 16.30 9.54 4.47
C LEU A 133 16.83 10.40 5.62
N ALA A 134 17.44 11.54 5.32
CA ALA A 134 17.90 12.47 6.34
C ALA A 134 16.73 12.94 7.22
N GLY A 135 15.59 13.30 6.62
CA GLY A 135 14.37 13.65 7.35
C GLY A 135 13.88 12.52 8.25
N LEU A 136 13.96 11.27 7.79
CA LEU A 136 13.56 10.10 8.56
C LEU A 136 14.48 9.87 9.78
N VAL A 137 15.80 10.04 9.61
CA VAL A 137 16.75 10.00 10.73
C VAL A 137 16.41 11.07 11.76
N MET A 138 16.10 12.29 11.31
CA MET A 138 15.72 13.39 12.21
C MET A 138 14.40 13.10 12.97
N LEU A 139 13.41 12.48 12.33
CA LEU A 139 12.16 12.08 12.98
C LEU A 139 12.35 11.06 14.11
N ASN A 140 13.40 10.24 14.02
CA ASN A 140 13.71 9.20 15.01
C ASN A 140 14.83 9.57 16.01
N TRP A 141 15.48 10.74 15.86
CA TRP A 141 16.69 11.12 16.62
C TRP A 141 16.47 11.25 18.14
N LYS A 142 15.25 11.45 18.59
CA LYS A 142 14.94 11.70 20.03
C LYS A 142 14.06 10.62 20.65
N ARG A 143 14.08 9.41 20.13
CA ARG A 143 13.38 8.28 20.77
C ARG A 143 14.29 7.36 21.54
#